data_b2c56d6a0239b78ceb153dea317bb648
#
_entry.id   b2c56d6a0239b78ceb153dea317bb648
#
_cell.length_a   1.000
_cell.length_b   1.000
_cell.length_c   1.000
_cell.angle_alpha   90.00
_cell.angle_beta   90.00
_cell.angle_gamma   90.00
#
_symmetry.space_group_name_H-M   'P 1'
#
loop_
_entity.id
_entity.type
_entity.pdbx_description
1 polymer ?
#
loop_
_entity_poly.entity_id
_entity_poly.type
_entity_poly.pdbx_seq_one_letter_code
_entity_poly.pdbx_strand_id
1 'polypeptide(L)'
;MVIKQDKGCLEFGKEIIVAGVLNVTPDSFYDGGKNNDLDSALNHARRMIEDGADIIDIGGESTRPDSSYVSADEEKLRVIPVIKELSKETHIPISIDTYKAEVAEEAIKAGAQIINDISGLQADDEMARVAAENNTPIIIMHIKGHPHDFPKDPVYDNLIPEIISFFERRIEYAVNSGIAHNNIIIDPGIGFGKKPEHNLAILRQLNDFKCLNLPIMVGTSRKSFISKVLELSDEQNLPKSDSRLAGTLVTLIIAVIKGANIVRVHDVRETIQAIKMYRAIESAKCKEKT
;
A
#
# COMPACT_ATOMS: atom_id res chain seq x y z
N MET A 1 -6.13 -3.15 16.14
CA MET A 1 -7.03 -2.61 15.11
C MET A 1 -7.82 -3.78 14.52
N VAL A 2 -9.10 -3.61 14.27
CA VAL A 2 -9.98 -4.62 13.70
C VAL A 2 -10.83 -3.93 12.64
N ILE A 3 -10.74 -4.35 11.38
CA ILE A 3 -11.68 -3.94 10.35
C ILE A 3 -12.82 -4.96 10.36
N LYS A 4 -14.02 -4.53 10.73
CA LYS A 4 -15.21 -5.39 10.75
C LYS A 4 -15.71 -5.61 9.33
N GLN A 5 -16.03 -6.87 9.04
CA GLN A 5 -16.67 -7.31 7.81
C GLN A 5 -17.98 -8.01 8.18
N ASP A 6 -18.92 -8.11 7.25
CA ASP A 6 -20.19 -8.82 7.46
C ASP A 6 -20.01 -10.31 7.82
N LYS A 7 -18.88 -10.91 7.47
CA LYS A 7 -18.57 -12.34 7.73
C LYS A 7 -17.22 -12.57 8.41
N GLY A 8 -16.60 -11.55 9.01
CA GLY A 8 -15.32 -11.68 9.67
C GLY A 8 -14.74 -10.35 10.13
N CYS A 9 -13.52 -10.39 10.65
CA CYS A 9 -12.79 -9.19 10.99
C CYS A 9 -11.30 -9.38 10.63
N LEU A 10 -10.69 -8.35 10.09
CA LEU A 10 -9.25 -8.28 9.86
C LEU A 10 -8.59 -7.78 11.14
N GLU A 11 -7.89 -8.65 11.86
CA GLU A 11 -7.15 -8.29 13.07
C GLU A 11 -5.70 -7.98 12.75
N PHE A 12 -5.32 -6.70 12.87
CA PHE A 12 -3.92 -6.29 12.71
C PHE A 12 -3.10 -6.72 13.93
N GLY A 13 -1.96 -7.36 13.67
CA GLY A 13 -0.97 -7.71 14.69
C GLY A 13 -0.83 -9.19 15.02
N LYS A 14 -1.75 -10.05 14.59
CA LYS A 14 -1.62 -11.52 14.72
C LYS A 14 -1.17 -12.19 13.43
N GLU A 15 -1.58 -11.67 12.28
CA GLU A 15 -1.24 -12.22 10.96
C GLU A 15 -0.65 -11.13 10.07
N ILE A 16 0.16 -11.56 9.11
CA ILE A 16 0.67 -10.69 8.05
C ILE A 16 -0.44 -10.57 7.02
N ILE A 17 -0.81 -9.34 6.71
CA ILE A 17 -1.86 -8.99 5.76
C ILE A 17 -1.23 -8.67 4.41
N VAL A 18 -1.77 -9.23 3.34
CA VAL A 18 -1.33 -8.99 1.97
C VAL A 18 -2.34 -8.10 1.24
N ALA A 19 -1.94 -6.87 0.93
CA ALA A 19 -2.72 -5.93 0.13
C ALA A 19 -2.30 -6.03 -1.34
N GLY A 20 -3.19 -6.52 -2.19
CA GLY A 20 -2.98 -6.61 -3.63
C GLY A 20 -3.27 -5.28 -4.33
N VAL A 21 -2.31 -4.80 -5.15
CA VAL A 21 -2.41 -3.52 -5.86
C VAL A 21 -3.19 -3.68 -7.17
N LEU A 22 -4.30 -2.97 -7.29
CA LEU A 22 -5.08 -2.88 -8.52
C LEU A 22 -5.03 -1.46 -9.08
N ASN A 23 -4.17 -1.24 -10.08
CA ASN A 23 -4.11 0.04 -10.80
C ASN A 23 -5.14 0.07 -11.93
N VAL A 24 -6.10 0.99 -11.85
CA VAL A 24 -7.13 1.23 -12.87
C VAL A 24 -6.73 2.46 -13.69
N THR A 25 -5.63 2.30 -14.45
CA THR A 25 -5.10 3.36 -15.33
C THR A 25 -5.21 2.94 -16.79
N PRO A 26 -5.34 3.89 -17.75
CA PRO A 26 -5.46 3.57 -19.18
C PRO A 26 -4.35 2.67 -19.72
N ASP A 27 -3.12 2.82 -19.18
CA ASP A 27 -1.96 2.01 -19.56
C ASP A 27 -1.99 0.58 -19.01
N SER A 28 -2.87 0.30 -18.05
CA SER A 28 -2.94 -1.01 -17.39
C SER A 28 -3.82 -2.00 -18.16
N PHE A 29 -4.67 -1.52 -19.08
CA PHE A 29 -5.69 -2.32 -19.78
C PHE A 29 -5.78 -1.99 -21.27
N TYR A 30 -4.68 -2.17 -22.00
CA TYR A 30 -4.48 -1.71 -23.40
C TYR A 30 -5.12 -2.64 -24.44
N ASP A 31 -6.46 -2.87 -24.42
CA ASP A 31 -7.16 -3.56 -25.53
C ASP A 31 -8.65 -3.17 -25.70
N GLY A 32 -8.93 -1.88 -25.88
CA GLY A 32 -10.08 -1.49 -26.71
C GLY A 32 -11.46 -1.43 -26.08
N GLY A 33 -11.72 -0.45 -25.20
CA GLY A 33 -13.09 0.01 -24.88
C GLY A 33 -13.46 -0.02 -23.40
N LYS A 34 -14.24 0.97 -22.93
CA LYS A 34 -14.57 1.20 -21.50
C LYS A 34 -15.16 -0.03 -20.76
N ASN A 35 -15.86 -0.93 -21.43
CA ASN A 35 -16.39 -2.15 -20.80
C ASN A 35 -15.31 -3.22 -20.63
N ASN A 36 -14.35 -3.33 -21.56
CA ASN A 36 -13.24 -4.26 -21.45
C ASN A 36 -12.32 -3.89 -20.30
N ASP A 37 -12.17 -2.60 -19.99
CA ASP A 37 -11.31 -2.11 -18.91
C ASP A 37 -11.88 -2.48 -17.52
N LEU A 38 -13.20 -2.35 -17.31
CA LEU A 38 -13.87 -2.76 -16.08
C LEU A 38 -13.78 -4.27 -15.87
N ASP A 39 -14.11 -5.07 -16.87
CA ASP A 39 -14.05 -6.53 -16.77
C ASP A 39 -12.62 -7.03 -16.53
N SER A 40 -11.64 -6.40 -17.14
CA SER A 40 -10.21 -6.71 -16.94
C SER A 40 -9.78 -6.41 -15.52
N ALA A 41 -10.18 -5.24 -14.95
CA ALA A 41 -9.91 -4.86 -13.58
C ALA A 41 -10.55 -5.83 -12.57
N LEU A 42 -11.83 -6.18 -12.78
CA LEU A 42 -12.55 -7.14 -11.94
C LEU A 42 -11.91 -8.53 -12.01
N ASN A 43 -11.53 -9.00 -13.19
CA ASN A 43 -10.85 -10.29 -13.36
C ASN A 43 -9.48 -10.30 -12.68
N HIS A 44 -8.76 -9.19 -12.72
CA HIS A 44 -7.48 -9.07 -11.99
C HIS A 44 -7.70 -9.10 -10.47
N ALA A 45 -8.68 -8.34 -9.96
CA ALA A 45 -9.05 -8.37 -8.54
C ALA A 45 -9.43 -9.79 -8.08
N ARG A 46 -10.29 -10.50 -8.84
CA ARG A 46 -10.68 -11.88 -8.54
C ARG A 46 -9.48 -12.83 -8.46
N ARG A 47 -8.52 -12.73 -9.39
CA ARG A 47 -7.28 -13.53 -9.33
C ARG A 47 -6.46 -13.22 -8.07
N MET A 48 -6.30 -11.94 -7.72
CA MET A 48 -5.58 -11.58 -6.49
C MET A 48 -6.27 -12.15 -5.23
N ILE A 49 -7.60 -12.18 -5.21
CA ILE A 49 -8.39 -12.79 -4.13
C ILE A 49 -8.16 -14.31 -4.09
N GLU A 50 -8.22 -14.99 -5.23
CA GLU A 50 -7.94 -16.43 -5.37
C GLU A 50 -6.50 -16.77 -4.95
N ASP A 51 -5.55 -15.90 -5.25
CA ASP A 51 -4.14 -16.02 -4.88
C ASP A 51 -3.88 -15.74 -3.38
N GLY A 52 -4.90 -15.23 -2.65
CA GLY A 52 -4.88 -15.05 -1.21
C GLY A 52 -4.61 -13.63 -0.73
N ALA A 53 -4.97 -12.61 -1.50
CA ALA A 53 -4.97 -11.24 -1.01
C ALA A 53 -6.00 -11.06 0.11
N ASP A 54 -5.62 -10.35 1.17
CA ASP A 54 -6.47 -10.00 2.31
C ASP A 54 -7.14 -8.62 2.13
N ILE A 55 -6.58 -7.77 1.28
CA ILE A 55 -7.09 -6.44 0.91
C ILE A 55 -6.85 -6.26 -0.59
N ILE A 56 -7.80 -5.62 -1.29
CA ILE A 56 -7.59 -5.11 -2.65
C ILE A 56 -7.46 -3.59 -2.58
N ASP A 57 -6.28 -3.07 -2.94
CA ASP A 57 -5.96 -1.65 -2.91
C ASP A 57 -6.07 -1.05 -4.32
N ILE A 58 -7.11 -0.24 -4.56
CA ILE A 58 -7.52 0.24 -5.87
C ILE A 58 -7.07 1.68 -6.04
N GLY A 59 -6.29 1.96 -7.09
CA GLY A 59 -5.84 3.30 -7.44
C GLY A 59 -6.17 3.67 -8.89
N GLY A 60 -6.66 4.90 -9.09
CA GLY A 60 -7.01 5.45 -10.41
C GLY A 60 -5.95 6.36 -11.02
N GLU A 61 -4.96 6.74 -10.24
CA GLU A 61 -3.87 7.62 -10.63
C GLU A 61 -2.51 6.94 -10.43
N SER A 62 -1.63 7.06 -11.41
CA SER A 62 -0.27 6.53 -11.29
C SER A 62 0.59 7.48 -10.46
N THR A 63 1.26 6.96 -9.44
CA THR A 63 2.20 7.71 -8.61
C THR A 63 3.66 7.52 -9.02
N ARG A 64 3.89 7.02 -10.25
CA ARG A 64 5.24 6.89 -10.82
C ARG A 64 5.80 8.28 -11.12
N PRO A 65 7.13 8.48 -11.01
CA PRO A 65 7.77 9.68 -11.53
C PRO A 65 7.33 9.91 -12.99
N ASP A 66 7.08 11.18 -13.35
CA ASP A 66 6.65 11.60 -14.69
C ASP A 66 5.22 11.19 -15.10
N SER A 67 4.41 10.64 -14.17
CA SER A 67 2.99 10.43 -14.44
C SER A 67 2.21 11.75 -14.49
N SER A 68 1.22 11.83 -15.38
CA SER A 68 0.35 13.00 -15.49
C SER A 68 -0.64 13.04 -14.32
N TYR A 69 -0.93 14.25 -13.83
CA TYR A 69 -2.01 14.48 -12.88
C TYR A 69 -3.36 14.05 -13.47
N VAL A 70 -4.16 13.37 -12.68
CA VAL A 70 -5.53 12.95 -13.00
C VAL A 70 -6.50 13.78 -12.17
N SER A 71 -7.52 14.38 -12.80
CA SER A 71 -8.54 15.10 -12.06
C SER A 71 -9.37 14.14 -11.18
N ALA A 72 -9.97 14.66 -10.12
CA ALA A 72 -10.82 13.86 -9.25
C ALA A 72 -12.01 13.23 -10.01
N ASP A 73 -12.62 13.96 -10.94
CA ASP A 73 -13.71 13.44 -11.75
C ASP A 73 -13.27 12.28 -12.66
N GLU A 74 -12.08 12.39 -13.25
CA GLU A 74 -11.53 11.30 -14.05
C GLU A 74 -11.14 10.11 -13.20
N GLU A 75 -10.56 10.34 -12.03
CA GLU A 75 -10.20 9.27 -11.09
C GLU A 75 -11.45 8.53 -10.60
N LYS A 76 -12.52 9.26 -10.24
CA LYS A 76 -13.83 8.68 -9.88
C LYS A 76 -14.39 7.81 -11.02
N LEU A 77 -14.33 8.27 -12.28
CA LEU A 77 -14.79 7.48 -13.42
C LEU A 77 -14.04 6.16 -13.59
N ARG A 78 -12.78 6.09 -13.17
CA ARG A 78 -11.96 4.88 -13.22
C ARG A 78 -12.28 3.93 -12.06
N VAL A 79 -12.24 4.42 -10.82
CA VAL A 79 -12.24 3.55 -9.64
C VAL A 79 -13.63 3.20 -9.11
N ILE A 80 -14.60 4.12 -9.18
CA ILE A 80 -15.92 3.91 -8.57
C ILE A 80 -16.68 2.73 -9.17
N PRO A 81 -16.72 2.53 -10.51
CA PRO A 81 -17.38 1.35 -11.09
C PRO A 81 -16.76 0.04 -10.61
N VAL A 82 -15.41 -0.02 -10.52
CA VAL A 82 -14.69 -1.23 -10.06
C VAL A 82 -15.01 -1.53 -8.60
N ILE A 83 -14.93 -0.52 -7.71
CA ILE A 83 -15.25 -0.68 -6.29
C ILE A 83 -16.69 -1.15 -6.12
N LYS A 84 -17.64 -0.52 -6.81
CA LYS A 84 -19.07 -0.83 -6.72
C LYS A 84 -19.41 -2.26 -7.14
N GLU A 85 -18.81 -2.77 -8.19
CA GLU A 85 -19.05 -4.15 -8.62
C GLU A 85 -18.30 -5.13 -7.72
N LEU A 86 -17.02 -4.89 -7.42
CA LEU A 86 -16.22 -5.77 -6.58
C LEU A 86 -16.80 -5.91 -5.16
N SER A 87 -17.34 -4.83 -4.57
CA SER A 87 -17.93 -4.85 -3.23
C SER A 87 -19.16 -5.76 -3.09
N LYS A 88 -19.85 -6.07 -4.21
CA LYS A 88 -20.96 -7.02 -4.25
C LYS A 88 -20.50 -8.48 -4.31
N GLU A 89 -19.30 -8.71 -4.83
CA GLU A 89 -18.78 -10.04 -5.12
C GLU A 89 -17.91 -10.61 -4.01
N THR A 90 -17.29 -9.74 -3.21
CA THR A 90 -16.33 -10.18 -2.20
C THR A 90 -16.61 -9.60 -0.81
N HIS A 91 -16.11 -10.33 0.20
CA HIS A 91 -16.07 -9.85 1.58
C HIS A 91 -14.65 -9.34 1.97
N ILE A 92 -13.68 -9.40 1.04
CA ILE A 92 -12.34 -8.88 1.29
C ILE A 92 -12.40 -7.35 1.28
N PRO A 93 -11.81 -6.65 2.26
CA PRO A 93 -11.80 -5.20 2.30
C PRO A 93 -11.22 -4.59 1.03
N ILE A 94 -11.86 -3.53 0.58
CA ILE A 94 -11.39 -2.71 -0.52
C ILE A 94 -10.77 -1.44 0.06
N SER A 95 -9.54 -1.15 -0.33
CA SER A 95 -8.85 0.10 -0.05
C SER A 95 -8.90 0.99 -1.29
N ILE A 96 -9.08 2.29 -1.09
CA ILE A 96 -8.93 3.31 -2.15
C ILE A 96 -7.60 4.04 -1.98
N ASP A 97 -6.71 3.90 -2.97
CA ASP A 97 -5.42 4.61 -3.05
C ASP A 97 -5.64 5.96 -3.73
N THR A 98 -5.85 6.99 -2.91
CA THR A 98 -6.09 8.37 -3.35
C THR A 98 -5.71 9.37 -2.28
N TYR A 99 -5.27 10.56 -2.70
CA TYR A 99 -5.02 11.72 -1.84
C TYR A 99 -6.09 12.82 -2.01
N LYS A 100 -7.18 12.51 -2.74
CA LYS A 100 -8.30 13.45 -2.99
C LYS A 100 -9.51 13.04 -2.17
N ALA A 101 -9.97 13.93 -1.29
CA ALA A 101 -11.06 13.67 -0.35
C ALA A 101 -12.38 13.31 -1.05
N GLU A 102 -12.72 14.00 -2.15
CA GLU A 102 -13.95 13.70 -2.90
C GLU A 102 -13.94 12.34 -3.59
N VAL A 103 -12.75 11.83 -4.00
CA VAL A 103 -12.62 10.48 -4.54
C VAL A 103 -12.79 9.45 -3.41
N ALA A 104 -12.15 9.70 -2.26
CA ALA A 104 -12.26 8.84 -1.08
C ALA A 104 -13.72 8.75 -0.59
N GLU A 105 -14.45 9.87 -0.52
CA GLU A 105 -15.84 9.90 -0.10
C GLU A 105 -16.75 9.09 -1.02
N GLU A 106 -16.63 9.25 -2.33
CA GLU A 106 -17.41 8.48 -3.31
C GLU A 106 -17.00 6.98 -3.31
N ALA A 107 -15.71 6.68 -3.12
CA ALA A 107 -15.24 5.30 -2.98
C ALA A 107 -15.83 4.61 -1.75
N ILE A 108 -15.90 5.28 -0.60
CA ILE A 108 -16.56 4.76 0.61
C ILE A 108 -18.04 4.49 0.35
N LYS A 109 -18.77 5.44 -0.28
CA LYS A 109 -20.17 5.24 -0.67
C LYS A 109 -20.36 4.05 -1.62
N ALA A 110 -19.36 3.76 -2.46
CA ALA A 110 -19.36 2.64 -3.39
C ALA A 110 -18.98 1.29 -2.73
N GLY A 111 -18.44 1.30 -1.50
CA GLY A 111 -18.11 0.09 -0.74
C GLY A 111 -16.64 -0.04 -0.33
N ALA A 112 -15.80 0.97 -0.55
CA ALA A 112 -14.44 0.99 0.01
C ALA A 112 -14.49 1.10 1.54
N GLN A 113 -13.59 0.43 2.23
CA GLN A 113 -13.57 0.31 3.68
C GLN A 113 -12.26 0.83 4.30
N ILE A 114 -11.28 1.21 3.48
CA ILE A 114 -9.98 1.72 3.90
C ILE A 114 -9.62 2.87 2.95
N ILE A 115 -9.03 3.92 3.48
CA ILE A 115 -8.37 4.97 2.68
C ILE A 115 -6.86 4.74 2.74
N ASN A 116 -6.19 4.75 1.59
CA ASN A 116 -4.74 4.76 1.50
C ASN A 116 -4.29 6.13 0.95
N ASP A 117 -3.95 7.05 1.85
CA ASP A 117 -3.53 8.40 1.48
C ASP A 117 -2.00 8.51 1.44
N ILE A 118 -1.46 8.46 0.24
CA ILE A 118 -0.02 8.58 -0.03
C ILE A 118 0.55 9.97 0.26
N SER A 119 -0.30 10.98 0.45
CA SER A 119 0.14 12.32 0.83
C SER A 119 0.36 12.47 2.34
N GLY A 120 -0.14 11.54 3.13
CA GLY A 120 -0.09 11.61 4.59
C GLY A 120 -0.95 12.75 5.15
N LEU A 121 -2.15 12.93 4.61
CA LEU A 121 -3.10 13.98 4.97
C LEU A 121 -2.57 15.41 4.69
N GLN A 122 -1.72 15.59 3.66
CA GLN A 122 -1.12 16.89 3.34
C GLN A 122 -1.63 17.52 2.04
N ALA A 123 -2.27 16.73 1.15
CA ALA A 123 -2.69 17.23 -0.16
C ALA A 123 -4.12 17.80 -0.18
N ASP A 124 -5.00 17.29 0.69
CA ASP A 124 -6.39 17.69 0.75
C ASP A 124 -6.83 17.77 2.23
N ASP A 125 -7.15 18.97 2.69
CA ASP A 125 -7.54 19.24 4.09
C ASP A 125 -8.85 18.54 4.48
N GLU A 126 -9.73 18.22 3.51
CA GLU A 126 -11.00 17.53 3.73
C GLU A 126 -10.82 16.01 3.94
N MET A 127 -9.67 15.43 3.59
CA MET A 127 -9.44 13.99 3.72
C MET A 127 -9.62 13.48 5.15
N ALA A 128 -9.09 14.22 6.11
CA ALA A 128 -9.22 13.86 7.53
C ALA A 128 -10.69 13.88 7.99
N ARG A 129 -11.48 14.86 7.54
CA ARG A 129 -12.92 14.94 7.80
C ARG A 129 -13.66 13.74 7.22
N VAL A 130 -13.40 13.40 5.95
CA VAL A 130 -14.02 12.25 5.27
C VAL A 130 -13.73 10.95 6.04
N ALA A 131 -12.49 10.71 6.44
CA ALA A 131 -12.12 9.52 7.22
C ALA A 131 -12.83 9.48 8.59
N ALA A 132 -12.89 10.61 9.30
CA ALA A 132 -13.51 10.72 10.62
C ALA A 132 -15.02 10.50 10.58
N GLU A 133 -15.74 11.21 9.69
CA GLU A 133 -17.21 11.14 9.58
C GLU A 133 -17.70 9.75 9.20
N ASN A 134 -16.94 9.02 8.39
CA ASN A 134 -17.27 7.66 7.97
C ASN A 134 -16.68 6.59 8.90
N ASN A 135 -15.94 6.99 9.96
CA ASN A 135 -15.19 6.06 10.83
C ASN A 135 -14.32 5.06 10.02
N THR A 136 -13.73 5.53 8.93
CA THR A 136 -12.97 4.71 7.99
C THR A 136 -11.50 4.67 8.38
N PRO A 137 -10.88 3.49 8.50
CA PRO A 137 -9.44 3.35 8.67
C PRO A 137 -8.67 4.06 7.56
N ILE A 138 -7.56 4.71 7.95
CA ILE A 138 -6.70 5.44 7.02
C ILE A 138 -5.25 5.03 7.14
N ILE A 139 -4.60 4.83 6.00
CA ILE A 139 -3.16 4.63 5.88
C ILE A 139 -2.54 6.00 5.61
N ILE A 140 -1.67 6.44 6.51
CA ILE A 140 -0.93 7.69 6.42
C ILE A 140 0.48 7.36 5.96
N MET A 141 0.83 7.74 4.72
CA MET A 141 2.16 7.47 4.19
C MET A 141 3.10 8.68 4.36
N HIS A 142 4.35 8.40 4.72
CA HIS A 142 5.41 9.41 4.70
C HIS A 142 5.91 9.66 3.28
N ILE A 143 5.83 10.90 2.86
CA ILE A 143 6.37 11.40 1.60
C ILE A 143 7.23 12.63 1.85
N LYS A 144 8.35 12.78 1.11
CA LYS A 144 9.08 14.04 1.06
C LYS A 144 8.78 14.74 -0.26
N GLY A 145 8.17 15.93 -0.18
CA GLY A 145 7.55 16.62 -1.32
C GLY A 145 6.06 16.29 -1.45
N HIS A 146 5.52 16.45 -2.65
CA HIS A 146 4.13 16.14 -2.98
C HIS A 146 4.05 14.96 -3.95
N PRO A 147 2.89 14.29 -4.09
CA PRO A 147 2.75 13.08 -4.92
C PRO A 147 3.31 13.18 -6.35
N HIS A 148 3.28 14.36 -6.97
CA HIS A 148 3.82 14.60 -8.32
C HIS A 148 5.11 15.42 -8.34
N ASP A 149 5.58 15.89 -7.18
CA ASP A 149 6.75 16.76 -7.08
C ASP A 149 7.69 16.25 -5.99
N PHE A 150 8.35 15.15 -6.29
CA PHE A 150 9.42 14.63 -5.41
C PHE A 150 10.71 15.37 -5.67
N PRO A 151 11.46 15.75 -4.62
CA PRO A 151 12.80 16.26 -4.80
C PRO A 151 13.67 15.21 -5.50
N LYS A 152 14.38 15.62 -6.57
CA LYS A 152 15.29 14.73 -7.31
C LYS A 152 16.44 14.22 -6.43
N ASP A 153 16.86 15.02 -5.47
CA ASP A 153 17.91 14.70 -4.50
C ASP A 153 17.44 14.96 -3.06
N PRO A 154 16.60 14.04 -2.50
CA PRO A 154 16.08 14.21 -1.15
C PRO A 154 17.21 14.12 -0.11
N VAL A 155 17.28 15.09 0.80
CA VAL A 155 18.24 15.14 1.90
C VAL A 155 17.51 14.94 3.21
N TYR A 156 18.07 14.11 4.07
CA TYR A 156 17.64 13.89 5.46
C TYR A 156 18.88 14.04 6.35
N ASP A 157 18.80 14.84 7.38
CA ASP A 157 19.86 14.95 8.40
C ASP A 157 19.87 13.71 9.28
N ASN A 158 18.67 13.27 9.71
CA ASN A 158 18.44 12.07 10.51
C ASN A 158 17.20 11.33 10.01
N LEU A 159 17.38 10.43 9.04
CA LEU A 159 16.28 9.80 8.28
C LEU A 159 15.15 9.22 9.15
N ILE A 160 15.46 8.31 10.07
CA ILE A 160 14.42 7.62 10.86
C ILE A 160 13.75 8.56 11.87
N PRO A 161 14.49 9.35 12.66
CA PRO A 161 13.89 10.35 13.54
C PRO A 161 13.00 11.37 12.82
N GLU A 162 13.39 11.84 11.63
CA GLU A 162 12.58 12.78 10.84
C GLU A 162 11.25 12.16 10.40
N ILE A 163 11.28 10.89 9.95
CA ILE A 163 10.07 10.17 9.55
C ILE A 163 9.17 9.89 10.78
N ILE A 164 9.74 9.53 11.92
CA ILE A 164 8.97 9.34 13.17
C ILE A 164 8.30 10.66 13.56
N SER A 165 9.05 11.77 13.58
CA SER A 165 8.48 13.09 13.91
C SER A 165 7.42 13.56 12.91
N PHE A 166 7.53 13.17 11.64
CA PHE A 166 6.46 13.38 10.67
C PHE A 166 5.19 12.62 11.09
N PHE A 167 5.30 11.34 11.41
CA PHE A 167 4.15 10.55 11.85
C PHE A 167 3.53 11.08 13.14
N GLU A 168 4.32 11.46 14.14
CA GLU A 168 3.81 12.04 15.37
C GLU A 168 2.89 13.25 15.10
N ARG A 169 3.35 14.18 14.25
CA ARG A 169 2.53 15.35 13.86
C ARG A 169 1.29 14.97 13.06
N ARG A 170 1.40 13.98 12.13
CA ARG A 170 0.26 13.58 11.31
C ARG A 170 -0.77 12.78 12.08
N ILE A 171 -0.34 11.95 13.03
CA ILE A 171 -1.22 11.22 13.96
C ILE A 171 -1.96 12.21 14.87
N GLU A 172 -1.25 13.18 15.43
CA GLU A 172 -1.88 14.24 16.23
C GLU A 172 -2.94 15.01 15.42
N TYR A 173 -2.60 15.42 14.20
CA TYR A 173 -3.55 16.07 13.29
C TYR A 173 -4.77 15.20 13.00
N ALA A 174 -4.57 13.92 12.67
CA ALA A 174 -5.64 12.97 12.37
C ALA A 174 -6.58 12.79 13.57
N VAL A 175 -6.03 12.60 14.76
CA VAL A 175 -6.81 12.42 16.00
C VAL A 175 -7.59 13.71 16.33
N ASN A 176 -6.95 14.88 16.23
CA ASN A 176 -7.62 16.18 16.45
C ASN A 176 -8.74 16.46 15.43
N SER A 177 -8.63 15.87 14.22
CA SER A 177 -9.68 15.91 13.19
C SER A 177 -10.81 14.90 13.42
N GLY A 178 -10.74 14.09 14.48
CA GLY A 178 -11.79 13.13 14.86
C GLY A 178 -11.55 11.68 14.41
N ILE A 179 -10.41 11.38 13.76
CA ILE A 179 -10.06 9.99 13.40
C ILE A 179 -9.67 9.24 14.69
N ALA A 180 -10.30 8.10 14.92
CA ALA A 180 -9.93 7.26 16.06
C ALA A 180 -8.49 6.74 15.89
N HIS A 181 -7.67 6.87 16.94
CA HIS A 181 -6.26 6.47 16.89
C HIS A 181 -6.05 5.02 16.42
N ASN A 182 -6.95 4.12 16.78
CA ASN A 182 -6.92 2.72 16.34
C ASN A 182 -7.39 2.50 14.89
N ASN A 183 -7.80 3.55 14.18
CA ASN A 183 -8.11 3.52 12.75
C ASN A 183 -6.94 4.04 11.88
N ILE A 184 -5.80 4.34 12.49
CA ILE A 184 -4.62 4.83 11.78
C ILE A 184 -3.64 3.68 11.52
N ILE A 185 -3.13 3.62 10.30
CA ILE A 185 -2.04 2.76 9.84
C ILE A 185 -0.95 3.68 9.30
N ILE A 186 0.32 3.35 9.51
CA ILE A 186 1.43 4.13 8.97
C ILE A 186 2.17 3.38 7.85
N ASP A 187 2.63 4.10 6.83
CA ASP A 187 3.53 3.58 5.80
C ASP A 187 4.77 4.50 5.69
N PRO A 188 5.99 4.01 5.95
CA PRO A 188 7.21 4.82 5.85
C PRO A 188 7.52 5.29 4.41
N GLY A 189 6.74 4.90 3.41
CA GLY A 189 6.77 5.43 2.06
C GLY A 189 8.05 5.09 1.30
N ILE A 190 8.41 3.80 1.23
CA ILE A 190 9.54 3.32 0.44
C ILE A 190 9.41 3.81 -1.01
N GLY A 191 10.43 4.50 -1.53
CA GLY A 191 10.47 4.99 -2.92
C GLY A 191 9.83 6.37 -3.14
N PHE A 192 9.19 6.98 -2.13
CA PHE A 192 8.56 8.29 -2.23
C PHE A 192 9.43 9.38 -1.61
N GLY A 193 10.11 10.17 -2.47
CA GLY A 193 11.06 11.19 -2.02
C GLY A 193 12.23 10.60 -1.21
N LYS A 194 12.78 9.47 -1.66
CA LYS A 194 13.87 8.74 -0.98
C LYS A 194 14.85 8.15 -1.97
N LYS A 195 16.15 8.25 -1.64
CA LYS A 195 17.25 7.60 -2.36
C LYS A 195 17.26 6.08 -2.10
N PRO A 196 17.93 5.26 -2.90
CA PRO A 196 18.07 3.82 -2.66
C PRO A 196 18.58 3.49 -1.26
N GLU A 197 19.64 4.19 -0.80
CA GLU A 197 20.22 4.03 0.55
C GLU A 197 19.24 4.37 1.66
N HIS A 198 18.37 5.38 1.46
CA HIS A 198 17.31 5.70 2.43
C HIS A 198 16.28 4.56 2.53
N ASN A 199 15.89 3.97 1.40
CA ASN A 199 14.95 2.85 1.38
C ASN A 199 15.52 1.62 2.10
N LEU A 200 16.79 1.31 1.89
CA LEU A 200 17.49 0.22 2.58
C LEU A 200 17.62 0.48 4.08
N ALA A 201 17.92 1.73 4.48
CA ALA A 201 18.02 2.12 5.89
C ALA A 201 16.67 1.99 6.61
N ILE A 202 15.57 2.42 5.97
CA ILE A 202 14.21 2.25 6.50
C ILE A 202 13.89 0.78 6.72
N LEU A 203 14.15 -0.09 5.73
CA LEU A 203 13.90 -1.53 5.86
C LEU A 203 14.74 -2.14 7.00
N ARG A 204 16.01 -1.75 7.12
CA ARG A 204 16.90 -2.23 8.19
C ARG A 204 16.41 -1.82 9.58
N GLN A 205 15.85 -0.62 9.72
CA GLN A 205 15.44 0.00 10.99
C GLN A 205 13.92 0.09 11.14
N LEU A 206 13.14 -0.72 10.41
CA LEU A 206 11.68 -0.66 10.42
C LEU A 206 11.07 -0.87 11.81
N ASN A 207 11.72 -1.66 12.65
CA ASN A 207 11.31 -1.89 14.03
C ASN A 207 11.30 -0.62 14.90
N ASP A 208 12.02 0.43 14.53
CA ASP A 208 12.06 1.68 15.29
C ASP A 208 10.70 2.41 15.22
N PHE A 209 9.93 2.22 14.13
CA PHE A 209 8.58 2.78 14.01
C PHE A 209 7.55 2.16 14.97
N LYS A 210 7.87 1.02 15.63
CA LYS A 210 6.99 0.41 16.63
C LYS A 210 6.76 1.31 17.85
N CYS A 211 7.61 2.32 18.08
CA CYS A 211 7.39 3.32 19.13
C CYS A 211 6.07 4.07 18.97
N LEU A 212 5.52 4.14 17.74
CA LEU A 212 4.24 4.80 17.45
C LEU A 212 3.01 3.95 17.82
N ASN A 213 3.20 2.67 18.18
CA ASN A 213 2.15 1.73 18.56
C ASN A 213 1.00 1.61 17.55
N LEU A 214 1.31 1.72 16.27
CA LEU A 214 0.37 1.61 15.14
C LEU A 214 0.79 0.47 14.19
N PRO A 215 -0.17 -0.11 13.44
CA PRO A 215 0.16 -1.04 12.38
C PRO A 215 1.03 -0.37 11.31
N ILE A 216 2.00 -1.13 10.78
CA ILE A 216 2.93 -0.65 9.76
C ILE A 216 2.62 -1.36 8.44
N MET A 217 2.32 -0.58 7.39
CA MET A 217 2.28 -1.06 6.02
C MET A 217 3.63 -0.79 5.34
N VAL A 218 4.03 -1.71 4.46
CA VAL A 218 5.23 -1.54 3.62
C VAL A 218 4.95 -1.99 2.19
N GLY A 219 5.25 -1.13 1.22
CA GLY A 219 5.18 -1.43 -0.20
C GLY A 219 6.56 -1.32 -0.87
N THR A 220 7.22 -2.45 -1.15
CA THR A 220 8.48 -2.47 -1.90
C THR A 220 8.32 -3.02 -3.32
N SER A 221 7.15 -3.59 -3.62
CA SER A 221 6.90 -4.36 -4.83
C SER A 221 7.21 -3.56 -6.11
N ARG A 222 8.09 -4.12 -6.92
CA ARG A 222 8.52 -3.60 -8.22
C ARG A 222 9.15 -2.20 -8.20
N LYS A 223 9.59 -1.69 -7.03
CA LYS A 223 10.17 -0.34 -6.91
C LYS A 223 11.56 -0.24 -7.52
N SER A 224 11.88 0.93 -8.06
CA SER A 224 13.10 1.19 -8.85
C SER A 224 14.40 1.04 -8.04
N PHE A 225 14.38 1.25 -6.72
CA PHE A 225 15.57 1.05 -5.89
C PHE A 225 16.08 -0.40 -5.94
N ILE A 226 15.18 -1.39 -6.12
CA ILE A 226 15.56 -2.81 -6.27
C ILE A 226 16.40 -3.00 -7.52
N SER A 227 15.99 -2.43 -8.67
CA SER A 227 16.79 -2.50 -9.89
C SER A 227 18.17 -1.86 -9.72
N LYS A 228 18.24 -0.72 -9.01
CA LYS A 228 19.51 -0.03 -8.77
C LYS A 228 20.46 -0.84 -7.88
N VAL A 229 19.93 -1.51 -6.86
CA VAL A 229 20.73 -2.37 -5.97
C VAL A 229 21.19 -3.66 -6.67
N LEU A 230 20.35 -4.22 -7.54
CA LEU A 230 20.67 -5.44 -8.28
C LEU A 230 21.43 -5.18 -9.58
N GLU A 231 21.75 -3.92 -9.88
CA GLU A 231 22.46 -3.50 -11.11
C GLU A 231 21.80 -4.06 -12.39
N LEU A 232 20.45 -4.12 -12.38
CA LEU A 232 19.70 -4.65 -13.52
C LEU A 232 19.79 -3.67 -14.67
N SER A 233 20.52 -4.07 -15.74
CA SER A 233 20.57 -3.31 -16.99
C SER A 233 19.27 -3.51 -17.79
N ASP A 234 18.93 -2.50 -18.64
CA ASP A 234 17.80 -2.60 -19.58
C ASP A 234 18.04 -3.65 -20.68
N GLU A 235 19.25 -4.20 -20.78
CA GLU A 235 19.67 -5.19 -21.78
C GLU A 235 19.24 -6.63 -21.46
N GLN A 236 18.81 -6.91 -20.21
CA GLN A 236 18.25 -8.22 -19.91
C GLN A 236 16.84 -8.27 -20.50
N ASN A 237 16.63 -9.17 -21.49
CA ASN A 237 15.37 -9.42 -22.22
C ASN A 237 14.21 -9.92 -21.34
N LEU A 238 14.24 -9.70 -20.04
CA LEU A 238 13.16 -10.01 -19.10
C LEU A 238 12.27 -8.77 -18.92
N PRO A 239 10.94 -8.94 -18.82
CA PRO A 239 10.05 -7.87 -18.42
C PRO A 239 10.57 -7.21 -17.12
N LYS A 240 10.64 -5.87 -17.09
CA LYS A 240 11.17 -5.12 -15.91
C LYS A 240 10.50 -5.50 -14.59
N SER A 241 9.26 -6.00 -14.63
CA SER A 241 8.52 -6.53 -13.49
C SER A 241 9.15 -7.81 -12.94
N ASP A 242 9.45 -8.78 -13.80
CA ASP A 242 9.89 -10.12 -13.42
C ASP A 242 11.33 -10.10 -12.88
N SER A 243 12.18 -9.23 -13.43
CA SER A 243 13.55 -9.06 -12.96
C SER A 243 13.65 -8.54 -11.51
N ARG A 244 12.60 -7.90 -10.98
CA ARG A 244 12.56 -7.36 -9.61
C ARG A 244 11.89 -8.28 -8.59
N LEU A 245 11.28 -9.38 -9.01
CA LEU A 245 10.49 -10.24 -8.12
C LEU A 245 11.32 -10.77 -6.95
N ALA A 246 12.50 -11.32 -7.21
CA ALA A 246 13.38 -11.83 -6.15
C ALA A 246 13.73 -10.76 -5.11
N GLY A 247 14.14 -9.55 -5.56
CA GLY A 247 14.42 -8.42 -4.67
C GLY A 247 13.17 -7.94 -3.92
N THR A 248 12.01 -7.97 -4.57
CA THR A 248 10.72 -7.67 -3.95
C THR A 248 10.45 -8.62 -2.80
N LEU A 249 10.51 -9.94 -3.02
CA LEU A 249 10.21 -10.95 -2.00
C LEU A 249 11.18 -10.85 -0.81
N VAL A 250 12.49 -10.68 -1.08
CA VAL A 250 13.49 -10.51 -0.02
C VAL A 250 13.19 -9.27 0.84
N THR A 251 12.92 -8.12 0.21
CA THR A 251 12.63 -6.88 0.94
C THR A 251 11.34 -6.95 1.73
N LEU A 252 10.31 -7.64 1.23
CA LEU A 252 9.04 -7.86 1.93
C LEU A 252 9.21 -8.77 3.14
N ILE A 253 9.93 -9.89 3.01
CA ILE A 253 10.17 -10.79 4.14
C ILE A 253 11.02 -10.10 5.21
N ILE A 254 12.02 -9.31 4.82
CA ILE A 254 12.77 -8.48 5.79
C ILE A 254 11.85 -7.49 6.50
N ALA A 255 10.94 -6.82 5.77
CA ALA A 255 9.98 -5.91 6.38
C ALA A 255 9.07 -6.63 7.40
N VAL A 256 8.58 -7.81 7.08
CA VAL A 256 7.78 -8.67 7.97
C VAL A 256 8.56 -9.02 9.23
N ILE A 257 9.79 -9.51 9.11
CA ILE A 257 10.68 -9.84 10.25
C ILE A 257 10.91 -8.60 11.13
N LYS A 258 10.99 -7.41 10.52
CA LYS A 258 11.19 -6.15 11.21
C LYS A 258 9.90 -5.51 11.74
N GLY A 259 8.74 -6.12 11.52
CA GLY A 259 7.48 -5.76 12.15
C GLY A 259 6.44 -5.09 11.26
N ALA A 260 6.56 -5.20 9.93
CA ALA A 260 5.45 -4.86 9.04
C ALA A 260 4.26 -5.78 9.32
N ASN A 261 3.09 -5.19 9.43
CA ASN A 261 1.81 -5.88 9.62
C ASN A 261 1.10 -6.11 8.26
N ILE A 262 1.33 -5.18 7.32
CA ILE A 262 0.72 -5.19 5.99
C ILE A 262 1.83 -5.08 4.95
N VAL A 263 1.77 -5.90 3.91
CA VAL A 263 2.64 -5.80 2.73
C VAL A 263 1.79 -5.49 1.50
N ARG A 264 2.12 -4.39 0.81
CA ARG A 264 1.42 -3.92 -0.39
C ARG A 264 2.16 -4.39 -1.63
N VAL A 265 1.52 -5.21 -2.48
CA VAL A 265 2.19 -5.99 -3.52
C VAL A 265 1.40 -6.08 -4.83
N HIS A 266 2.11 -6.25 -5.96
CA HIS A 266 1.53 -6.63 -7.25
C HIS A 266 1.50 -8.16 -7.42
N ASP A 267 2.49 -8.87 -6.88
CA ASP A 267 2.71 -10.30 -7.06
C ASP A 267 2.18 -11.06 -5.82
N VAL A 268 0.83 -11.13 -5.71
CA VAL A 268 0.16 -11.68 -4.53
C VAL A 268 0.55 -13.15 -4.30
N ARG A 269 0.44 -13.99 -5.33
CA ARG A 269 0.70 -15.44 -5.24
C ARG A 269 2.10 -15.74 -4.71
N GLU A 270 3.11 -15.11 -5.29
CA GLU A 270 4.52 -15.28 -4.91
C GLU A 270 4.78 -14.75 -3.50
N THR A 271 4.14 -13.64 -3.14
CA THR A 271 4.22 -13.08 -1.78
C THR A 271 3.61 -14.02 -0.74
N ILE A 272 2.42 -14.58 -1.00
CA ILE A 272 1.79 -15.57 -0.12
C ILE A 272 2.68 -16.82 0.04
N GLN A 273 3.30 -17.31 -1.04
CA GLN A 273 4.22 -18.43 -0.96
C GLN A 273 5.45 -18.12 -0.09
N ALA A 274 6.04 -16.92 -0.25
CA ALA A 274 7.16 -16.47 0.56
C ALA A 274 6.79 -16.34 2.05
N ILE A 275 5.62 -15.77 2.36
CA ILE A 275 5.11 -15.65 3.74
C ILE A 275 4.83 -17.02 4.35
N LYS A 276 4.25 -17.96 3.60
CA LYS A 276 4.04 -19.34 4.05
C LYS A 276 5.35 -20.02 4.40
N MET A 277 6.38 -19.85 3.55
CA MET A 277 7.71 -20.42 3.80
C MET A 277 8.37 -19.79 5.04
N TYR A 278 8.29 -18.46 5.19
CA TYR A 278 8.75 -17.76 6.39
C TYR A 278 8.09 -18.29 7.66
N ARG A 279 6.75 -18.38 7.68
CA ARG A 279 5.99 -18.94 8.82
C ARG A 279 6.38 -20.37 9.15
N ALA A 280 6.62 -21.22 8.15
CA ALA A 280 7.06 -22.59 8.33
C ALA A 280 8.44 -22.67 9.01
N ILE A 281 9.37 -21.79 8.62
CA ILE A 281 10.70 -21.67 9.23
C ILE A 281 10.58 -21.24 10.71
N GLU A 282 9.82 -20.17 10.99
CA GLU A 282 9.63 -19.66 12.37
C GLU A 282 8.97 -20.69 13.30
N SER A 283 8.07 -21.52 12.77
CA SER A 283 7.36 -22.54 13.55
C SER A 283 8.10 -23.87 13.66
N ALA A 284 9.23 -24.04 12.95
CA ALA A 284 9.97 -25.29 12.92
C ALA A 284 10.55 -25.64 14.30
N LYS A 285 10.10 -26.77 14.88
CA LYS A 285 10.67 -27.34 16.10
C LYS A 285 11.64 -28.44 15.73
N CYS A 286 12.92 -28.30 16.06
CA CYS A 286 13.84 -29.45 16.07
C CYS A 286 13.32 -30.48 17.07
N LYS A 287 13.00 -31.73 16.60
CA LYS A 287 12.85 -32.85 17.53
C LYS A 287 14.26 -33.18 18.04
N GLU A 288 14.59 -32.73 19.24
CA GLU A 288 15.73 -33.27 19.93
C GLU A 288 15.48 -34.77 20.09
N LYS A 289 16.38 -35.60 19.56
CA LYS A 289 16.38 -37.03 19.84
C LYS A 289 16.75 -37.18 21.33
N THR A 290 15.75 -37.45 22.17
CA THR A 290 15.95 -38.01 23.50
C THR A 290 16.63 -39.37 23.40
#